data_46522ca9665158db571e04123225a18a
#
_entry.id   46522ca9665158db571e04123225a18a
#
_cell.length_a   1.000
_cell.length_b   1.000
_cell.length_c   1.000
_cell.angle_alpha   90.00
_cell.angle_beta   90.00
_cell.angle_gamma   90.00
#
_symmetry.space_group_name_H-M   'P 1'
#
loop_
_entity.id
_entity.type
_entity.pdbx_description
1 polymer ?
#
loop_
_entity_poly.entity_id
_entity_poly.type
_entity_poly.pdbx_seq_one_letter_code
_entity_poly.pdbx_strand_id
1 'polypeptide(L)'
;MHKPSITGRILRAAFLVMLNLACSLAFAQDPAAEPALTRTADDADLAWGPCPPFLPEGCGIAVLHGDPAKDNVDVLLKFPGKSTLPLHWHTSAERMVLVAGELHVTYEGQETAILKPGTYAYGPAKLPHHGACASDEPCILFIAFESPLDAVPVENPQQ
;
A
#
# COMPACT_ATOMS: atom_id res chain seq x y z
N MET A 1 -96.22 40.89 -13.10
CA MET A 1 -95.61 41.31 -14.36
C MET A 1 -94.20 41.74 -14.08
N HIS A 2 -93.25 41.38 -14.85
CA HIS A 2 -91.81 41.64 -14.85
C HIS A 2 -90.93 40.85 -13.86
N LYS A 3 -90.26 39.83 -14.39
CA LYS A 3 -89.05 39.24 -13.87
C LYS A 3 -87.83 40.14 -14.09
N PRO A 4 -86.86 40.07 -13.27
CA PRO A 4 -85.53 40.07 -13.82
C PRO A 4 -84.70 38.80 -13.46
N SER A 5 -84.03 38.38 -14.46
CA SER A 5 -83.01 37.32 -14.49
C SER A 5 -81.76 37.67 -13.66
N ILE A 6 -81.31 36.74 -12.84
CA ILE A 6 -80.00 36.86 -12.18
C ILE A 6 -79.04 35.85 -12.83
N THR A 7 -78.16 36.35 -13.66
CA THR A 7 -77.05 35.61 -14.24
C THR A 7 -75.97 35.37 -13.18
N GLY A 8 -75.81 34.11 -12.74
CA GLY A 8 -74.77 33.72 -11.88
C GLY A 8 -73.40 33.59 -12.62
N ARG A 9 -72.46 34.41 -12.22
CA ARG A 9 -71.06 34.30 -12.68
C ARG A 9 -70.39 33.21 -11.88
N ILE A 10 -70.08 32.10 -12.54
CA ILE A 10 -69.26 31.04 -11.98
C ILE A 10 -67.80 31.50 -12.05
N LEU A 11 -67.21 31.77 -10.88
CA LEU A 11 -65.77 32.09 -10.72
C LEU A 11 -65.06 30.78 -10.73
N ARG A 12 -64.33 30.47 -11.81
CA ARG A 12 -63.41 29.34 -11.88
C ARG A 12 -62.11 29.73 -11.19
N ALA A 13 -61.87 29.27 -9.96
CA ALA A 13 -60.63 29.36 -9.31
C ALA A 13 -59.69 28.30 -9.94
N ALA A 14 -58.71 28.75 -10.72
CA ALA A 14 -57.63 27.92 -11.22
C ALA A 14 -56.62 27.70 -10.08
N PHE A 15 -56.56 26.48 -9.54
CA PHE A 15 -55.56 26.08 -8.57
C PHE A 15 -54.27 25.76 -9.34
N LEU A 16 -53.32 26.69 -9.33
CA LEU A 16 -51.96 26.45 -9.82
C LEU A 16 -51.20 25.59 -8.76
N VAL A 17 -51.06 24.31 -9.02
CA VAL A 17 -50.18 23.45 -8.25
C VAL A 17 -48.73 23.71 -8.73
N MET A 18 -47.99 24.51 -7.99
CA MET A 18 -46.55 24.67 -8.16
C MET A 18 -45.87 23.40 -7.64
N LEU A 19 -45.51 22.53 -8.55
CA LEU A 19 -44.66 21.37 -8.25
C LEU A 19 -43.22 21.86 -8.06
N ASN A 20 -42.84 22.12 -6.80
CA ASN A 20 -41.47 22.41 -6.44
C ASN A 20 -40.62 21.12 -6.61
N LEU A 21 -39.99 20.98 -7.76
CA LEU A 21 -38.97 19.97 -8.00
C LEU A 21 -37.71 20.41 -7.26
N ALA A 22 -37.60 20.05 -5.97
CA ALA A 22 -36.37 20.21 -5.20
C ALA A 22 -35.35 19.21 -5.80
N CYS A 23 -34.54 19.70 -6.73
CA CYS A 23 -33.37 18.96 -7.19
C CYS A 23 -32.35 18.91 -6.03
N SER A 24 -32.40 17.83 -5.23
CA SER A 24 -31.39 17.55 -4.22
C SER A 24 -30.10 17.24 -4.97
N LEU A 25 -29.22 18.23 -5.11
CA LEU A 25 -27.85 18.00 -5.48
C LEU A 25 -27.22 17.20 -4.34
N ALA A 26 -27.23 15.86 -4.47
CA ALA A 26 -26.37 15.01 -3.68
C ALA A 26 -24.94 15.37 -4.09
N PHE A 27 -24.27 16.20 -3.29
CA PHE A 27 -22.82 16.31 -3.35
C PHE A 27 -22.30 14.91 -3.00
N ALA A 28 -21.80 14.18 -4.01
CA ALA A 28 -20.94 13.05 -3.78
C ALA A 28 -19.81 13.58 -2.90
N GLN A 29 -19.75 13.17 -1.63
CA GLN A 29 -18.57 13.41 -0.82
C GLN A 29 -17.43 12.71 -1.57
N ASP A 30 -16.47 13.51 -2.05
CA ASP A 30 -15.19 12.99 -2.49
C ASP A 30 -14.68 12.09 -1.35
N PRO A 31 -14.33 10.81 -1.63
CA PRO A 31 -13.73 9.99 -0.59
C PRO A 31 -12.60 10.82 0.00
N ALA A 32 -12.64 11.05 1.31
CA ALA A 32 -11.71 11.97 1.98
C ALA A 32 -10.31 11.64 1.49
N ALA A 33 -9.66 12.61 0.84
CA ALA A 33 -8.33 12.40 0.27
C ALA A 33 -7.43 11.87 1.37
N GLU A 34 -6.74 10.77 1.11
CA GLU A 34 -5.81 10.16 2.05
C GLU A 34 -4.76 11.21 2.46
N PRO A 35 -4.49 11.40 3.76
CA PRO A 35 -3.55 12.42 4.20
C PRO A 35 -2.13 12.08 3.76
N ALA A 36 -1.34 13.10 3.43
CA ALA A 36 0.08 12.92 3.17
C ALA A 36 0.78 12.31 4.40
N LEU A 37 1.70 11.38 4.16
CA LEU A 37 2.43 10.64 5.15
C LEU A 37 3.93 10.90 5.03
N THR A 38 4.61 11.06 6.18
CA THR A 38 6.07 11.13 6.26
C THR A 38 6.52 10.18 7.37
N ARG A 39 7.47 9.28 7.07
CA ARG A 39 8.01 8.31 8.01
C ARG A 39 9.52 8.18 7.88
N THR A 40 10.16 7.89 9.01
CA THR A 40 11.57 7.46 9.07
C THR A 40 11.67 6.10 9.73
N ALA A 41 12.79 5.42 9.55
CA ALA A 41 13.01 4.11 10.18
C ALA A 41 13.12 4.19 11.73
N ASP A 42 13.34 5.38 12.27
CA ASP A 42 13.51 5.64 13.70
C ASP A 42 12.22 6.15 14.37
N ASP A 43 11.11 6.26 13.63
CA ASP A 43 9.84 6.70 14.19
C ASP A 43 9.37 5.72 15.27
N ALA A 44 9.14 6.22 16.47
CA ALA A 44 8.78 5.40 17.63
C ALA A 44 7.38 4.74 17.52
N ASP A 45 6.54 5.23 16.63
CA ASP A 45 5.19 4.72 16.36
C ASP A 45 5.13 3.72 15.20
N LEU A 46 6.26 3.33 14.62
CA LEU A 46 6.31 2.24 13.65
C LEU A 46 5.95 0.90 14.29
N ALA A 47 4.90 0.28 13.79
CA ALA A 47 4.46 -1.04 14.25
C ALA A 47 5.29 -2.14 13.55
N TRP A 48 6.41 -2.51 14.15
CA TRP A 48 7.23 -3.62 13.66
C TRP A 48 6.60 -4.97 13.99
N GLY A 49 6.27 -5.75 12.97
CA GLY A 49 5.83 -7.14 13.06
C GLY A 49 6.97 -8.11 12.74
N PRO A 50 6.79 -9.42 13.05
CA PRO A 50 7.76 -10.45 12.73
C PRO A 50 7.81 -10.72 11.22
N CYS A 51 8.99 -11.10 10.72
CA CYS A 51 9.14 -11.64 9.38
C CYS A 51 8.69 -13.11 9.32
N PRO A 52 8.55 -13.69 8.10
CA PRO A 52 8.38 -15.12 7.93
C PRO A 52 9.49 -15.93 8.63
N PRO A 53 9.17 -17.11 9.21
CA PRO A 53 10.10 -17.86 10.08
C PRO A 53 11.41 -18.32 9.43
N PHE A 54 11.48 -18.37 8.11
CA PHE A 54 12.70 -18.74 7.39
C PHE A 54 13.72 -17.59 7.29
N LEU A 55 13.29 -16.34 7.50
CA LEU A 55 14.18 -15.19 7.57
C LEU A 55 14.89 -15.10 8.92
N PRO A 56 16.01 -14.37 9.01
CA PRO A 56 16.84 -14.39 10.22
C PRO A 56 16.08 -13.92 11.45
N GLU A 57 16.38 -14.54 12.59
CA GLU A 57 15.84 -14.11 13.89
C GLU A 57 16.17 -12.63 14.13
N GLY A 58 15.23 -11.87 14.67
CA GLY A 58 15.35 -10.42 14.85
C GLY A 58 14.98 -9.60 13.60
N CYS A 59 14.57 -10.27 12.51
CA CYS A 59 13.98 -9.59 11.37
C CYS A 59 12.65 -8.95 11.77
N GLY A 60 12.39 -7.74 11.28
CA GLY A 60 11.13 -7.03 11.47
C GLY A 60 10.66 -6.37 10.19
N ILE A 61 9.34 -6.32 10.02
CA ILE A 61 8.70 -5.62 8.92
C ILE A 61 7.69 -4.61 9.45
N ALA A 62 7.70 -3.39 8.93
CA ALA A 62 6.73 -2.36 9.27
C ALA A 62 6.04 -1.85 8.01
N VAL A 63 4.71 -1.87 8.01
CA VAL A 63 3.91 -1.31 6.92
C VAL A 63 3.90 0.21 7.04
N LEU A 64 4.33 0.89 5.99
CA LEU A 64 4.33 2.35 5.91
C LEU A 64 3.02 2.85 5.31
N HIS A 65 2.55 2.18 4.26
CA HIS A 65 1.35 2.55 3.53
C HIS A 65 0.73 1.31 2.87
N GLY A 66 -0.60 1.31 2.73
CA GLY A 66 -1.35 0.24 2.08
C GLY A 66 -1.71 -0.92 3.00
N ASP A 67 -2.21 -1.99 2.40
CA ASP A 67 -2.64 -3.22 3.06
C ASP A 67 -1.77 -4.38 2.55
N PRO A 68 -1.05 -5.11 3.42
CA PRO A 68 -0.19 -6.23 2.99
C PRO A 68 -0.90 -7.32 2.18
N ALA A 69 -2.22 -7.44 2.30
CA ALA A 69 -3.02 -8.40 1.55
C ALA A 69 -3.51 -7.87 0.18
N LYS A 70 -3.13 -6.65 -0.18
CA LYS A 70 -3.56 -5.98 -1.42
C LYS A 70 -2.38 -5.50 -2.23
N ASP A 71 -2.67 -5.02 -3.44
CA ASP A 71 -1.69 -4.39 -4.32
C ASP A 71 -1.23 -3.04 -3.76
N ASN A 72 0.00 -2.64 -4.12
CA ASN A 72 0.61 -1.34 -3.78
C ASN A 72 0.81 -1.14 -2.27
N VAL A 73 1.64 -1.98 -1.66
CA VAL A 73 2.04 -1.85 -0.26
C VAL A 73 3.50 -1.39 -0.16
N ASP A 74 3.74 -0.42 0.72
CA ASP A 74 5.06 0.10 1.06
C ASP A 74 5.45 -0.36 2.46
N VAL A 75 6.66 -0.89 2.60
CA VAL A 75 7.17 -1.41 3.87
C VAL A 75 8.60 -0.96 4.15
N LEU A 76 8.96 -0.99 5.43
CA LEU A 76 10.36 -1.12 5.86
C LEU A 76 10.60 -2.57 6.29
N LEU A 77 11.68 -3.13 5.79
CA LEU A 77 12.24 -4.41 6.22
C LEU A 77 13.55 -4.15 6.97
N LYS A 78 13.67 -4.69 8.17
CA LYS A 78 14.88 -4.58 9.00
C LYS A 78 15.36 -5.96 9.39
N PHE A 79 16.65 -6.23 9.25
CA PHE A 79 17.28 -7.46 9.70
C PHE A 79 18.66 -7.18 10.31
N PRO A 80 19.10 -8.02 11.28
CA PRO A 80 20.32 -7.79 12.03
C PRO A 80 21.55 -7.68 11.14
N GLY A 81 22.51 -6.91 11.60
CA GLY A 81 23.85 -6.93 11.00
C GLY A 81 24.45 -8.33 10.99
N LYS A 82 25.31 -8.65 10.03
CA LYS A 82 25.95 -9.96 9.82
C LYS A 82 24.96 -11.12 9.64
N SER A 83 23.71 -10.84 9.30
CA SER A 83 22.72 -11.87 9.02
C SER A 83 22.63 -12.20 7.53
N THR A 84 22.12 -13.38 7.21
CA THR A 84 21.90 -13.85 5.85
C THR A 84 20.41 -14.07 5.59
N LEU A 85 19.97 -13.72 4.39
CA LEU A 85 18.63 -14.00 3.92
C LEU A 85 18.70 -15.23 3.01
N PRO A 86 18.03 -16.32 3.37
CA PRO A 86 18.01 -17.55 2.57
C PRO A 86 17.43 -17.32 1.17
N LEU A 87 17.70 -18.24 0.26
CA LEU A 87 17.15 -18.19 -1.09
C LEU A 87 15.62 -18.22 -1.06
N HIS A 88 15.01 -17.22 -1.65
CA HIS A 88 13.55 -17.05 -1.71
C HIS A 88 13.18 -16.22 -2.94
N TRP A 89 11.87 -16.08 -3.18
CA TRP A 89 11.31 -15.21 -4.21
C TRP A 89 10.00 -14.60 -3.72
N HIS A 90 9.52 -13.58 -4.43
CA HIS A 90 8.25 -12.91 -4.16
C HIS A 90 7.32 -13.01 -5.36
N THR A 91 6.01 -13.14 -5.11
CA THR A 91 5.01 -13.08 -6.19
C THR A 91 5.01 -11.72 -6.87
N SER A 92 5.26 -10.66 -6.08
CA SER A 92 5.41 -9.29 -6.57
C SER A 92 6.82 -9.01 -7.07
N ALA A 93 6.95 -8.05 -7.97
CA ALA A 93 8.20 -7.33 -8.13
C ALA A 93 8.45 -6.43 -6.92
N GLU A 94 9.72 -6.19 -6.61
CA GLU A 94 10.18 -5.31 -5.53
C GLU A 94 10.90 -4.10 -6.10
N ARG A 95 10.48 -2.92 -5.70
CA ARG A 95 11.27 -1.69 -5.89
C ARG A 95 11.79 -1.27 -4.54
N MET A 96 13.09 -1.27 -4.38
CA MET A 96 13.69 -1.09 -3.08
C MET A 96 14.79 -0.03 -3.05
N VAL A 97 14.96 0.58 -1.90
CA VAL A 97 16.07 1.48 -1.60
C VAL A 97 16.66 1.08 -0.27
N LEU A 98 17.98 0.85 -0.22
CA LEU A 98 18.64 0.66 1.07
C LEU A 98 18.66 1.97 1.85
N VAL A 99 18.12 1.94 3.06
CA VAL A 99 18.04 3.08 3.98
C VAL A 99 19.24 3.11 4.92
N ALA A 100 19.65 1.94 5.43
CA ALA A 100 20.80 1.82 6.36
C ALA A 100 21.53 0.49 6.18
N GLY A 101 22.78 0.44 6.60
CA GLY A 101 23.62 -0.75 6.51
C GLY A 101 24.32 -0.91 5.16
N GLU A 102 24.84 -2.12 4.91
CA GLU A 102 25.37 -2.57 3.62
C GLU A 102 24.77 -3.94 3.30
N LEU A 103 23.99 -4.01 2.22
CA LEU A 103 23.31 -5.22 1.78
C LEU A 103 23.94 -5.77 0.51
N HIS A 104 24.35 -7.04 0.55
CA HIS A 104 24.72 -7.79 -0.63
C HIS A 104 23.52 -8.62 -1.07
N VAL A 105 23.09 -8.51 -2.31
CA VAL A 105 21.99 -9.29 -2.88
C VAL A 105 22.41 -9.95 -4.17
N THR A 106 22.06 -11.22 -4.33
CA THR A 106 22.34 -12.01 -5.52
C THR A 106 21.05 -12.61 -6.05
N TYR A 107 20.67 -12.21 -7.26
CA TYR A 107 19.58 -12.83 -8.00
C TYR A 107 20.10 -14.02 -8.81
N GLU A 108 19.27 -15.03 -8.97
CA GLU A 108 19.64 -16.23 -9.73
C GLU A 108 20.14 -15.86 -11.14
N GLY A 109 21.32 -16.37 -11.50
CA GLY A 109 21.96 -16.10 -12.79
C GLY A 109 22.61 -14.72 -12.91
N GLN A 110 22.72 -13.95 -11.83
CA GLN A 110 23.31 -12.61 -11.85
C GLN A 110 24.48 -12.49 -10.86
N GLU A 111 25.33 -11.48 -11.07
CA GLU A 111 26.38 -11.12 -10.14
C GLU A 111 25.79 -10.49 -8.87
N THR A 112 26.52 -10.64 -7.76
CA THR A 112 26.13 -9.99 -6.50
C THR A 112 26.20 -8.47 -6.61
N ALA A 113 25.09 -7.82 -6.31
CA ALA A 113 25.01 -6.38 -6.17
C ALA A 113 25.26 -5.96 -4.72
N ILE A 114 26.08 -4.92 -4.52
CA ILE A 114 26.35 -4.32 -3.21
C ILE A 114 25.55 -3.02 -3.11
N LEU A 115 24.58 -3.01 -2.21
CA LEU A 115 23.73 -1.85 -1.95
C LEU A 115 24.29 -1.09 -0.74
N LYS A 116 24.37 0.23 -0.88
CA LYS A 116 24.66 1.20 0.18
C LYS A 116 23.47 2.14 0.37
N PRO A 117 23.36 2.87 1.48
CA PRO A 117 22.25 3.80 1.69
C PRO A 117 22.05 4.73 0.48
N GLY A 118 20.78 4.81 0.01
CA GLY A 118 20.37 5.52 -1.19
C GLY A 118 20.50 4.72 -2.50
N THR A 119 21.03 3.48 -2.48
CA THR A 119 21.05 2.63 -3.68
C THR A 119 19.65 2.11 -3.97
N TYR A 120 19.16 2.37 -5.19
CA TYR A 120 17.95 1.74 -5.73
C TYR A 120 18.27 0.35 -6.30
N ALA A 121 17.40 -0.61 -6.03
CA ALA A 121 17.44 -1.93 -6.64
C ALA A 121 16.03 -2.36 -7.09
N TYR A 122 15.99 -3.19 -8.12
CA TYR A 122 14.75 -3.77 -8.65
C TYR A 122 14.87 -5.29 -8.67
N GLY A 123 13.99 -5.95 -7.94
CA GLY A 123 13.81 -7.40 -7.94
C GLY A 123 12.63 -7.80 -8.82
N PRO A 124 12.84 -8.51 -9.95
CA PRO A 124 11.73 -9.02 -10.75
C PRO A 124 10.85 -10.01 -9.96
N ALA A 125 9.55 -10.01 -10.24
CA ALA A 125 8.62 -10.99 -9.71
C ALA A 125 9.11 -12.43 -9.98
N LYS A 126 9.03 -13.28 -8.96
CA LYS A 126 9.35 -14.70 -9.00
C LYS A 126 10.81 -15.06 -9.33
N LEU A 127 11.71 -14.08 -9.35
CA LEU A 127 13.13 -14.34 -9.53
C LEU A 127 13.77 -14.71 -8.17
N PRO A 128 14.30 -15.95 -7.99
CA PRO A 128 14.94 -16.33 -6.74
C PRO A 128 16.15 -15.47 -6.44
N HIS A 129 16.31 -15.12 -5.18
CA HIS A 129 17.44 -14.36 -4.70
C HIS A 129 17.76 -14.66 -3.24
N HIS A 130 18.97 -14.36 -2.85
CA HIS A 130 19.44 -14.41 -1.47
C HIS A 130 20.20 -13.14 -1.15
N GLY A 131 20.41 -12.87 0.13
CA GLY A 131 21.15 -11.69 0.53
C GLY A 131 21.92 -11.87 1.83
N ALA A 132 22.74 -10.86 2.14
CA ALA A 132 23.46 -10.78 3.40
C ALA A 132 23.60 -9.32 3.83
N CYS A 133 23.25 -9.01 5.06
CA CYS A 133 23.63 -7.75 5.69
C CYS A 133 25.13 -7.83 6.08
N ALA A 134 25.97 -7.15 5.32
CA ALA A 134 27.42 -7.20 5.50
C ALA A 134 27.94 -6.24 6.57
N SER A 135 27.15 -5.23 6.96
CA SER A 135 27.46 -4.30 8.05
C SER A 135 27.30 -4.94 9.44
N ASP A 136 27.95 -4.35 10.46
CA ASP A 136 27.71 -4.71 11.86
C ASP A 136 26.36 -4.16 12.34
N GLU A 137 25.98 -2.98 11.86
CA GLU A 137 24.68 -2.37 12.08
C GLU A 137 23.60 -3.06 11.26
N PRO A 138 22.33 -2.99 11.70
CA PRO A 138 21.20 -3.55 10.95
C PRO A 138 21.10 -2.98 9.54
N CYS A 139 20.69 -3.81 8.59
CA CYS A 139 20.25 -3.35 7.29
C CYS A 139 18.76 -2.98 7.35
N ILE A 140 18.42 -1.82 6.79
CA ILE A 140 17.04 -1.35 6.67
C ILE A 140 16.76 -1.06 5.21
N LEU A 141 15.73 -1.70 4.69
CA LEU A 141 15.28 -1.61 3.31
C LEU A 141 13.90 -0.99 3.25
N PHE A 142 13.72 0.04 2.44
CA PHE A 142 12.39 0.41 1.95
C PHE A 142 12.06 -0.46 0.76
N ILE A 143 10.86 -1.03 0.72
CA ILE A 143 10.39 -1.85 -0.40
C ILE A 143 8.96 -1.45 -0.76
N ALA A 144 8.73 -1.17 -2.05
CA ALA A 144 7.40 -1.02 -2.63
C ALA A 144 7.05 -2.28 -3.43
N PHE A 145 6.00 -2.98 -3.00
CA PHE A 145 5.44 -4.15 -3.68
C PHE A 145 4.27 -3.76 -4.57
N GLU A 146 4.20 -4.35 -5.76
CA GLU A 146 3.10 -4.11 -6.72
C GLU A 146 1.87 -4.98 -6.41
N SER A 147 2.10 -6.19 -5.89
CA SER A 147 1.07 -7.17 -5.52
C SER A 147 1.16 -7.46 -4.02
N PRO A 148 0.23 -8.23 -3.44
CA PRO A 148 0.25 -8.58 -2.03
C PRO A 148 1.61 -9.05 -1.54
N LEU A 149 1.96 -8.64 -0.32
CA LEU A 149 3.23 -8.97 0.31
C LEU A 149 3.33 -10.46 0.61
N ASP A 150 4.35 -11.09 0.05
CA ASP A 150 4.74 -12.46 0.38
C ASP A 150 6.27 -12.62 0.34
N ALA A 151 6.75 -13.74 0.84
CA ALA A 151 8.10 -14.26 0.62
C ALA A 151 8.03 -15.78 0.65
N VAL A 152 8.48 -16.42 -0.42
CA VAL A 152 8.39 -17.86 -0.61
C VAL A 152 9.80 -18.47 -0.59
N PRO A 153 10.13 -19.31 0.40
CA PRO A 153 11.43 -19.94 0.44
C PRO A 153 11.58 -20.91 -0.74
N VAL A 154 12.78 -20.98 -1.31
CA VAL A 154 13.13 -22.02 -2.27
C VAL A 154 13.58 -23.25 -1.49
N GLU A 155 12.77 -24.31 -1.53
CA GLU A 155 13.16 -25.57 -0.92
C GLU A 155 14.37 -26.15 -1.65
N ASN A 156 15.44 -26.41 -0.89
CA ASN A 156 16.58 -27.11 -1.44
C ASN A 156 16.25 -28.62 -1.51
N PRO A 157 16.13 -29.25 -2.69
CA PRO A 157 15.73 -30.66 -2.79
C PRO A 157 16.77 -31.64 -2.24
N GLN A 158 17.80 -31.18 -1.55
CA GLN A 158 18.91 -31.96 -1.00
C GLN A 158 19.05 -31.87 0.54
N GLN A 159 17.99 -31.53 1.27
CA GLN A 159 17.96 -31.68 2.74
C GLN A 159 16.98 -32.76 3.18
#